data_483e999850acf27f1915d4223c8f4449
#
_entry.id   483e999850acf27f1915d4223c8f4449
#
_cell.length_a   1.000
_cell.length_b   1.000
_cell.length_c   1.000
_cell.angle_alpha   90.00
_cell.angle_beta   90.00
_cell.angle_gamma   90.00
#
_symmetry.space_group_name_H-M   'P 1'
#
loop_
_entity.id
_entity.type
_entity.pdbx_description
1 polymer ?
#
loop_
_entity_poly.entity_id
_entity_poly.type
_entity_poly.pdbx_seq_one_letter_code
_entity_poly.pdbx_strand_id
1 'polypeptide(L)'
;ALEVVRASALYTVHTPIPAGHDYFDEGLFGRYMGEFPGKLGISWQEFIDMGRENPGSNEKFSMSVFALNTCQEANGVSWLHGKVSQRMFAPVWKGYFPDELHVGYVTNGVHMPTWASTEWKRFFAEHFDKKFFKDQSNKKYWEAIQNVADEEIWSIR
;
A
#
# COMPACT_ATOMS: atom_id res chain seq x y z
N ALA A 1 2.82 11.45 -23.73
CA ALA A 1 3.79 10.93 -22.74
C ALA A 1 3.09 10.47 -21.47
N LEU A 2 2.27 11.32 -20.80
CA LEU A 2 1.60 10.99 -19.54
C LEU A 2 0.72 9.73 -19.64
N GLU A 3 -0.06 9.57 -20.70
CA GLU A 3 -0.92 8.39 -20.89
C GLU A 3 -0.12 7.08 -21.02
N VAL A 4 1.09 7.14 -21.59
CA VAL A 4 1.98 5.96 -21.66
C VAL A 4 2.48 5.58 -20.27
N VAL A 5 2.87 6.57 -19.46
CA VAL A 5 3.29 6.35 -18.08
C VAL A 5 2.13 5.79 -17.26
N ARG A 6 0.96 6.41 -17.37
CA ARG A 6 -0.26 5.97 -16.66
C ARG A 6 -0.62 4.52 -16.99
N ALA A 7 -0.62 4.16 -18.28
CA ALA A 7 -0.96 2.80 -18.71
C ALA A 7 0.03 1.72 -18.24
N SER A 8 1.23 2.11 -17.80
CA SER A 8 2.28 1.18 -17.34
C SER A 8 2.58 1.29 -15.85
N ALA A 9 1.88 2.16 -15.11
CA ALA A 9 2.12 2.43 -13.69
C ALA A 9 0.98 1.93 -12.81
N LEU A 10 1.36 1.31 -11.70
CA LEU A 10 0.49 0.90 -10.61
C LEU A 10 0.98 1.53 -9.31
N TYR A 11 0.08 2.09 -8.52
CA TYR A 11 0.40 2.61 -7.20
C TYR A 11 -0.03 1.64 -6.10
N THR A 12 0.93 1.16 -5.31
CA THR A 12 0.63 0.32 -4.14
C THR A 12 0.71 1.15 -2.86
N VAL A 13 -0.40 1.22 -2.16
CA VAL A 13 -0.53 1.93 -0.87
C VAL A 13 -0.16 0.99 0.26
N HIS A 14 0.71 1.43 1.17
CA HIS A 14 1.17 0.63 2.30
C HIS A 14 0.71 1.15 3.66
N THR A 15 0.05 2.30 3.73
CA THR A 15 -0.44 2.88 4.98
C THR A 15 -1.90 3.29 4.88
N PRO A 16 -2.74 2.95 5.88
CA PRO A 16 -4.14 3.40 5.96
C PRO A 16 -4.29 4.74 6.67
N ILE A 17 -3.19 5.38 7.07
CA ILE A 17 -3.18 6.58 7.92
C ILE A 17 -2.66 7.76 7.10
N PRO A 18 -3.43 8.90 6.99
CA PRO A 18 -2.99 10.07 6.24
C PRO A 18 -1.61 10.60 6.65
N ALA A 19 -1.25 10.53 7.92
CA ALA A 19 0.06 10.95 8.43
C ALA A 19 1.25 10.12 7.90
N GLY A 20 1.00 8.97 7.30
CA GLY A 20 2.02 8.13 6.68
C GLY A 20 2.26 8.46 5.20
N HIS A 21 1.59 9.47 4.64
CA HIS A 21 1.78 9.95 3.28
C HIS A 21 2.66 11.20 3.27
N ASP A 22 3.51 11.31 2.26
CA ASP A 22 4.43 12.43 2.12
C ASP A 22 3.73 13.66 1.53
N TYR A 23 3.86 14.79 2.23
CA TYR A 23 3.34 16.09 1.83
C TYR A 23 4.46 17.13 1.86
N PHE A 24 4.62 17.87 0.78
CA PHE A 24 5.66 18.89 0.63
C PHE A 24 5.04 20.26 0.46
N ASP A 25 5.53 21.23 1.24
CA ASP A 25 5.22 22.64 0.99
C ASP A 25 5.75 23.07 -0.38
N GLU A 26 4.99 23.89 -1.11
CA GLU A 26 5.32 24.29 -2.48
C GLU A 26 6.73 24.90 -2.58
N GLY A 27 7.12 25.74 -1.62
CA GLY A 27 8.44 26.34 -1.59
C GLY A 27 9.58 25.33 -1.43
N LEU A 28 9.37 24.27 -0.60
CA LEU A 28 10.34 23.19 -0.47
C LEU A 28 10.37 22.34 -1.73
N PHE A 29 9.22 21.97 -2.26
CA PHE A 29 9.12 21.16 -3.47
C PHE A 29 9.75 21.87 -4.68
N GLY A 30 9.49 23.17 -4.84
CA GLY A 30 10.05 23.98 -5.92
C GLY A 30 11.56 24.11 -5.87
N ARG A 31 12.15 24.06 -4.67
CA ARG A 31 13.62 24.13 -4.50
C ARG A 31 14.32 22.94 -5.16
N TYR A 32 13.70 21.75 -5.19
CA TYR A 32 14.26 20.54 -5.77
C TYR A 32 13.71 20.23 -7.17
N MET A 33 12.46 20.58 -7.43
CA MET A 33 11.73 20.19 -8.62
C MET A 33 11.46 21.34 -9.61
N GLY A 34 11.89 22.57 -9.27
CA GLY A 34 11.55 23.78 -10.03
C GLY A 34 11.95 23.78 -11.51
N GLU A 35 12.99 23.04 -11.90
CA GLU A 35 13.43 22.91 -13.28
C GLU A 35 12.67 21.85 -14.08
N PHE A 36 11.98 20.92 -13.42
CA PHE A 36 11.33 19.79 -14.10
C PHE A 36 10.20 20.19 -15.02
N PRO A 37 9.29 21.14 -14.67
CA PRO A 37 8.20 21.54 -15.57
C PRO A 37 8.70 22.01 -16.93
N GLY A 38 9.78 22.80 -16.94
CA GLY A 38 10.41 23.26 -18.19
C GLY A 38 10.91 22.10 -19.06
N LYS A 39 11.46 21.05 -18.47
CA LYS A 39 11.89 19.83 -19.18
C LYS A 39 10.71 19.03 -19.73
N LEU A 40 9.55 19.11 -19.09
CA LEU A 40 8.31 18.44 -19.50
C LEU A 40 7.49 19.29 -20.49
N GLY A 41 7.80 20.57 -20.66
CA GLY A 41 7.06 21.50 -21.51
C GLY A 41 5.72 21.91 -20.91
N ILE A 42 5.60 21.93 -19.58
CA ILE A 42 4.40 22.36 -18.81
C ILE A 42 4.75 23.50 -17.88
N SER A 43 3.73 24.22 -17.38
CA SER A 43 3.91 25.26 -16.37
C SER A 43 4.18 24.67 -14.99
N TRP A 44 4.73 25.50 -14.08
CA TRP A 44 4.86 25.13 -12.67
C TRP A 44 3.50 24.80 -12.04
N GLN A 45 2.47 25.59 -12.37
CA GLN A 45 1.12 25.37 -11.82
C GLN A 45 0.55 24.00 -12.25
N GLU A 46 0.65 23.64 -13.51
CA GLU A 46 0.22 22.33 -14.01
C GLU A 46 0.97 21.19 -13.30
N PHE A 47 2.25 21.38 -13.05
CA PHE A 47 3.06 20.37 -12.37
C PHE A 47 2.69 20.20 -10.90
N ILE A 48 2.57 21.31 -10.15
CA ILE A 48 2.25 21.25 -8.72
C ILE A 48 0.83 20.73 -8.48
N ASP A 49 -0.10 21.04 -9.38
CA ASP A 49 -1.49 20.61 -9.30
C ASP A 49 -1.67 19.11 -9.54
N MET A 50 -0.70 18.43 -10.13
CA MET A 50 -0.72 16.96 -10.22
C MET A 50 -0.69 16.28 -8.85
N GLY A 51 -0.16 16.94 -7.82
CA GLY A 51 -0.09 16.44 -6.45
C GLY A 51 -1.12 17.06 -5.49
N ARG A 52 -2.13 17.76 -6.01
CA ARG A 52 -3.16 18.44 -5.20
C ARG A 52 -4.54 17.82 -5.42
N GLU A 53 -5.30 17.63 -4.35
CA GLU A 53 -6.70 17.18 -4.43
C GLU A 53 -7.59 18.28 -5.05
N ASN A 54 -7.22 19.53 -4.83
CA ASN A 54 -7.88 20.72 -5.38
C ASN A 54 -6.89 21.52 -6.24
N PRO A 55 -6.83 21.29 -7.55
CA PRO A 55 -5.98 22.05 -8.46
C PRO A 55 -6.24 23.56 -8.34
N GLY A 56 -5.18 24.36 -8.38
CA GLY A 56 -5.25 25.81 -8.19
C GLY A 56 -5.32 26.27 -6.74
N SER A 57 -5.35 25.38 -5.77
CA SER A 57 -5.32 25.69 -4.34
C SER A 57 -3.89 25.92 -3.81
N ASN A 58 -3.79 26.27 -2.52
CA ASN A 58 -2.52 26.35 -1.80
C ASN A 58 -2.21 25.07 -1.00
N GLU A 59 -2.82 23.94 -1.37
CA GLU A 59 -2.54 22.66 -0.73
C GLU A 59 -1.09 22.25 -0.95
N LYS A 60 -0.54 21.50 0.02
CA LYS A 60 0.77 20.87 -0.12
C LYS A 60 0.75 19.86 -1.28
N PHE A 61 1.89 19.70 -1.92
CA PHE A 61 2.06 18.61 -2.89
C PHE A 61 2.06 17.26 -2.16
N SER A 62 1.14 16.39 -2.50
CA SER A 62 1.06 15.03 -2.01
C SER A 62 1.63 14.05 -3.02
N MET A 63 2.62 13.25 -2.59
CA MET A 63 3.18 12.18 -3.42
C MET A 63 2.13 11.12 -3.77
N SER A 64 1.19 10.85 -2.85
CA SER A 64 0.11 9.90 -3.09
C SER A 64 -0.88 10.41 -4.12
N VAL A 65 -1.30 11.67 -4.04
CA VAL A 65 -2.18 12.30 -5.04
C VAL A 65 -1.49 12.32 -6.41
N PHE A 66 -0.22 12.67 -6.45
CA PHE A 66 0.58 12.62 -7.67
C PHE A 66 0.62 11.21 -8.28
N ALA A 67 0.86 10.19 -7.45
CA ALA A 67 0.85 8.81 -7.90
C ALA A 67 -0.52 8.39 -8.45
N LEU A 68 -1.62 8.73 -7.74
CA LEU A 68 -2.99 8.43 -8.19
C LEU A 68 -3.35 9.12 -9.51
N ASN A 69 -2.87 10.35 -9.73
CA ASN A 69 -3.10 11.08 -10.98
C ASN A 69 -2.24 10.57 -12.15
N THR A 70 -1.18 9.81 -11.88
CA THR A 70 -0.21 9.35 -12.88
C THR A 70 -0.12 7.85 -13.06
N CYS A 71 -0.89 7.05 -12.31
CA CYS A 71 -1.04 5.61 -12.50
C CYS A 71 -2.43 5.27 -13.07
N GLN A 72 -2.55 4.07 -13.62
CA GLN A 72 -3.83 3.55 -14.12
C GLN A 72 -4.65 2.96 -12.97
N GLU A 73 -4.00 2.22 -12.10
CA GLU A 73 -4.62 1.48 -11.01
C GLU A 73 -3.88 1.73 -9.71
N ALA A 74 -4.59 1.63 -8.60
CA ALA A 74 -4.01 1.63 -7.27
C ALA A 74 -4.50 0.42 -6.47
N ASN A 75 -3.70 -0.07 -5.53
CA ASN A 75 -4.11 -1.14 -4.65
C ASN A 75 -3.62 -0.95 -3.20
N GLY A 76 -4.46 -1.32 -2.26
CA GLY A 76 -4.05 -1.59 -0.89
C GLY A 76 -3.46 -3.00 -0.75
N VAL A 77 -2.81 -3.28 0.38
CA VAL A 77 -2.09 -4.55 0.62
C VAL A 77 -2.89 -5.60 1.38
N SER A 78 -4.19 -5.41 1.49
CA SER A 78 -5.20 -6.39 1.94
C SER A 78 -6.60 -5.91 1.55
N TRP A 79 -7.60 -6.79 1.62
CA TRP A 79 -9.00 -6.42 1.36
C TRP A 79 -9.47 -5.22 2.20
N LEU A 80 -9.25 -5.28 3.52
CA LEU A 80 -9.64 -4.18 4.42
C LEU A 80 -8.88 -2.90 4.10
N HIS A 81 -7.58 -3.00 3.81
CA HIS A 81 -6.76 -1.85 3.45
C HIS A 81 -7.23 -1.21 2.13
N GLY A 82 -7.61 -2.01 1.14
CA GLY A 82 -8.23 -1.51 -0.09
C GLY A 82 -9.49 -0.68 0.19
N LYS A 83 -10.38 -1.17 1.05
CA LYS A 83 -11.59 -0.44 1.45
C LYS A 83 -11.31 0.85 2.19
N VAL A 84 -10.31 0.87 3.06
CA VAL A 84 -9.86 2.10 3.76
C VAL A 84 -9.27 3.08 2.75
N SER A 85 -8.43 2.60 1.84
CA SER A 85 -7.78 3.42 0.80
C SER A 85 -8.79 4.04 -0.16
N GLN A 86 -9.84 3.32 -0.57
CA GLN A 86 -10.96 3.86 -1.36
C GLN A 86 -11.56 5.09 -0.68
N ARG A 87 -11.86 4.99 0.62
CA ARG A 87 -12.43 6.12 1.39
C ARG A 87 -11.45 7.27 1.56
N MET A 88 -10.19 6.94 1.84
CA MET A 88 -9.12 7.93 2.07
C MET A 88 -8.82 8.76 0.82
N PHE A 89 -8.86 8.14 -0.35
CA PHE A 89 -8.55 8.80 -1.63
C PHE A 89 -9.79 9.30 -2.39
N ALA A 90 -11.00 9.11 -1.86
CA ALA A 90 -12.21 9.62 -2.49
C ALA A 90 -12.17 11.12 -2.86
N PRO A 91 -11.53 12.03 -2.07
CA PRO A 91 -11.42 13.43 -2.44
C PRO A 91 -10.68 13.70 -3.76
N VAL A 92 -9.81 12.78 -4.20
CA VAL A 92 -9.06 12.92 -5.47
C VAL A 92 -9.99 12.81 -6.68
N TRP A 93 -11.04 11.98 -6.60
CA TRP A 93 -11.99 11.74 -7.69
C TRP A 93 -13.39 12.24 -7.29
N LYS A 94 -13.58 13.54 -7.39
CA LYS A 94 -14.85 14.17 -7.07
C LYS A 94 -15.98 13.66 -7.95
N GLY A 95 -17.10 13.33 -7.33
CA GLY A 95 -18.31 12.86 -8.03
C GLY A 95 -18.41 11.34 -8.17
N TYR A 96 -17.43 10.59 -7.67
CA TYR A 96 -17.47 9.13 -7.60
C TYR A 96 -17.69 8.65 -6.16
N PHE A 97 -18.39 7.55 -6.00
CA PHE A 97 -18.47 6.86 -4.72
C PHE A 97 -17.16 6.09 -4.45
N PRO A 98 -16.76 5.89 -3.17
CA PRO A 98 -15.50 5.21 -2.85
C PRO A 98 -15.34 3.82 -3.47
N ASP A 99 -16.42 3.08 -3.65
CA ASP A 99 -16.41 1.74 -4.24
C ASP A 99 -16.36 1.72 -5.77
N GLU A 100 -16.53 2.87 -6.42
CA GLU A 100 -16.37 3.05 -7.88
C GLU A 100 -14.92 3.39 -8.26
N LEU A 101 -14.06 3.71 -7.27
CA LEU A 101 -12.68 4.13 -7.54
C LEU A 101 -11.80 2.98 -7.98
N HIS A 102 -10.84 3.28 -8.87
CA HIS A 102 -9.81 2.33 -9.32
C HIS A 102 -8.77 2.04 -8.21
N VAL A 103 -9.26 1.68 -7.03
CA VAL A 103 -8.45 1.29 -5.87
C VAL A 103 -8.87 -0.11 -5.44
N GLY A 104 -8.11 -1.09 -5.86
CA GLY A 104 -8.30 -2.49 -5.50
C GLY A 104 -7.49 -2.91 -4.28
N TYR A 105 -7.21 -4.21 -4.20
CA TYR A 105 -6.30 -4.74 -3.22
C TYR A 105 -5.57 -5.98 -3.74
N VAL A 106 -4.35 -6.17 -3.26
CA VAL A 106 -3.57 -7.39 -3.39
C VAL A 106 -3.08 -7.75 -2.00
N THR A 107 -3.49 -8.89 -1.48
CA THR A 107 -3.08 -9.30 -0.13
C THR A 107 -1.61 -9.66 -0.10
N ASN A 108 -0.85 -9.05 0.80
CA ASN A 108 0.55 -9.38 1.00
C ASN A 108 0.71 -10.86 1.40
N GLY A 109 1.72 -11.50 0.83
CA GLY A 109 2.20 -12.77 1.32
C GLY A 109 2.93 -12.63 2.65
N VAL A 110 2.91 -13.69 3.46
CA VAL A 110 3.67 -13.77 4.70
C VAL A 110 4.85 -14.71 4.49
N HIS A 111 6.07 -14.18 4.56
CA HIS A 111 7.28 -15.00 4.52
C HIS A 111 7.59 -15.53 5.93
N MET A 112 6.97 -16.66 6.25
CA MET A 112 7.06 -17.26 7.58
C MET A 112 8.50 -17.49 8.06
N PRO A 113 9.47 -17.95 7.22
CA PRO A 113 10.85 -18.11 7.67
C PRO A 113 11.52 -16.81 8.18
N THR A 114 11.08 -15.64 7.68
CA THR A 114 11.58 -14.35 8.16
C THR A 114 10.88 -13.92 9.46
N TRP A 115 9.57 -14.10 9.54
CA TRP A 115 8.77 -13.48 10.60
C TRP A 115 8.53 -14.36 11.82
N ALA A 116 8.59 -15.68 11.68
CA ALA A 116 8.49 -16.57 12.83
C ALA A 116 9.80 -16.61 13.62
N SER A 117 9.73 -16.53 14.95
CA SER A 117 10.88 -16.72 15.83
C SER A 117 11.45 -18.15 15.72
N THR A 118 12.64 -18.36 16.25
CA THR A 118 13.29 -19.69 16.27
C THR A 118 12.44 -20.69 17.06
N GLU A 119 11.83 -20.23 18.16
CA GLU A 119 10.99 -21.05 19.02
C GLU A 119 9.73 -21.50 18.28
N TRP A 120 9.05 -20.58 17.59
CA TRP A 120 7.90 -20.90 16.76
C TRP A 120 8.26 -21.84 15.59
N LYS A 121 9.41 -21.65 14.96
CA LYS A 121 9.89 -22.57 13.89
C LYS A 121 10.10 -23.98 14.45
N ARG A 122 10.67 -24.12 15.65
CA ARG A 122 10.84 -25.39 16.32
C ARG A 122 9.51 -26.05 16.62
N PHE A 123 8.59 -25.32 17.25
CA PHE A 123 7.24 -25.76 17.52
C PHE A 123 6.52 -26.27 16.28
N PHE A 124 6.55 -25.52 15.19
CA PHE A 124 5.94 -25.96 13.92
C PHE A 124 6.63 -27.20 13.34
N ALA A 125 7.93 -27.35 13.50
CA ALA A 125 8.65 -28.54 13.04
C ALA A 125 8.32 -29.80 13.87
N GLU A 126 7.95 -29.64 15.13
CA GLU A 126 7.59 -30.73 16.04
C GLU A 126 6.13 -31.18 15.84
N HIS A 127 5.21 -30.22 15.64
CA HIS A 127 3.77 -30.50 15.56
C HIS A 127 3.23 -30.66 14.13
N PHE A 128 3.94 -30.13 13.13
CA PHE A 128 3.51 -30.19 11.74
C PHE A 128 4.46 -30.98 10.86
N ASP A 129 3.96 -31.46 9.71
CA ASP A 129 4.78 -32.11 8.69
C ASP A 129 5.85 -31.12 8.15
N LYS A 130 7.03 -31.61 7.79
CA LYS A 130 8.10 -30.84 7.17
C LYS A 130 7.67 -30.07 5.91
N LYS A 131 6.60 -30.48 5.25
CA LYS A 131 6.00 -29.79 4.12
C LYS A 131 5.37 -28.45 4.51
N PHE A 132 5.03 -28.25 5.78
CA PHE A 132 4.47 -26.99 6.28
C PHE A 132 5.33 -25.78 5.91
N PHE A 133 6.65 -25.89 6.01
CA PHE A 133 7.55 -24.77 5.65
C PHE A 133 7.57 -24.45 4.16
N LYS A 134 7.03 -25.32 3.31
CA LYS A 134 6.91 -25.10 1.86
C LYS A 134 5.52 -24.65 1.44
N ASP A 135 4.49 -25.01 2.22
CA ASP A 135 3.10 -24.71 1.94
C ASP A 135 2.31 -24.49 3.24
N GLN A 136 2.22 -23.24 3.67
CA GLN A 136 1.44 -22.82 4.84
C GLN A 136 -0.05 -22.62 4.50
N SER A 137 -0.48 -22.77 3.26
CA SER A 137 -1.87 -22.58 2.84
C SER A 137 -2.78 -23.76 3.21
N ASN A 138 -2.20 -24.92 3.50
CA ASN A 138 -2.95 -26.12 3.84
C ASN A 138 -3.57 -26.02 5.23
N LYS A 139 -4.90 -25.93 5.27
CA LYS A 139 -5.68 -25.78 6.50
C LYS A 139 -5.43 -26.86 7.55
N LYS A 140 -5.10 -28.09 7.12
CA LYS A 140 -4.86 -29.22 8.05
C LYS A 140 -3.75 -28.93 9.06
N TYR A 141 -2.73 -28.16 8.69
CA TYR A 141 -1.68 -27.78 9.63
C TYR A 141 -2.21 -26.87 10.73
N TRP A 142 -3.02 -25.87 10.33
CA TRP A 142 -3.58 -24.92 11.28
C TRP A 142 -4.66 -25.55 12.17
N GLU A 143 -5.42 -26.51 11.67
CA GLU A 143 -6.38 -27.30 12.45
C GLU A 143 -5.66 -28.18 13.48
N ALA A 144 -4.48 -28.68 13.18
CA ALA A 144 -3.69 -29.50 14.10
C ALA A 144 -3.27 -28.74 15.38
N ILE A 145 -3.19 -27.42 15.33
CA ILE A 145 -2.91 -26.57 16.51
C ILE A 145 -3.92 -26.78 17.63
N GLN A 146 -5.17 -27.11 17.30
CA GLN A 146 -6.23 -27.38 18.29
C GLN A 146 -5.98 -28.61 19.16
N ASN A 147 -5.04 -29.48 18.76
CA ASN A 147 -4.66 -30.68 19.51
C ASN A 147 -3.43 -30.42 20.41
N VAL A 148 -2.88 -29.21 20.42
CA VAL A 148 -1.75 -28.82 21.25
C VAL A 148 -2.27 -28.17 22.54
N ALA A 149 -1.64 -28.48 23.67
CA ALA A 149 -2.03 -27.87 24.95
C ALA A 149 -1.79 -26.36 24.97
N ASP A 150 -2.72 -25.61 25.53
CA ASP A 150 -2.64 -24.15 25.59
C ASP A 150 -1.38 -23.66 26.31
N GLU A 151 -0.96 -24.38 27.35
CA GLU A 151 0.26 -24.09 28.12
C GLU A 151 1.51 -24.17 27.26
N GLU A 152 1.57 -25.11 26.33
CA GLU A 152 2.70 -25.27 25.42
C GLU A 152 2.77 -24.09 24.45
N ILE A 153 1.63 -23.76 23.82
CA ILE A 153 1.53 -22.59 22.91
C ILE A 153 1.92 -21.31 23.68
N TRP A 154 1.44 -21.16 24.90
CA TRP A 154 1.67 -19.99 25.73
C TRP A 154 3.13 -19.85 26.20
N SER A 155 3.84 -20.97 26.33
CA SER A 155 5.25 -20.99 26.74
C SER A 155 6.23 -20.46 25.69
N ILE A 156 5.79 -20.33 24.44
CA ILE A 156 6.63 -19.88 23.29
C ILE A 156 6.77 -18.33 23.25
N ARG A 157 6.38 -17.61 24.24
CA ARG A 157 6.47 -16.14 24.27
C ARG A 157 7.88 -15.60 24.26
#